data_1deb1ebcc450da8bd3664d39615d1170
#
_entry.id   1deb1ebcc450da8bd3664d39615d1170
#
_cell.length_a   1.000
_cell.length_b   1.000
_cell.length_c   1.000
_cell.angle_alpha   90.00
_cell.angle_beta   90.00
_cell.angle_gamma   90.00
#
_symmetry.space_group_name_H-M   'P 1'
#
loop_
_entity.id
_entity.type
_entity.pdbx_description
1 polymer ?
#
loop_
_entity_poly.entity_id
_entity_poly.type
_entity_poly.pdbx_seq_one_letter_code
_entity_poly.pdbx_strand_id
1 'polypeptide(L)'
;MGAERSGRLLVAAAAVCWSTGGLIARLVDTDPWTTVFWRGLFCAAFLVAVTALRERRRAPDAFLGMGRPGLAMAVCFATASTCFIMALHLTSVANVLIIQSLSPFMAGLLGWLWMGERVGGRTWAAMGVALLGSAIMVSRYFYTEAAAGSIGGDLLAFTVALAFAMATVILRRNRHVRMLPAAALAAALASLVTAAAARPGTAGAGDLLLLALFGSGQLGLGMILFTAGARRIPVAEAALIAVLESVLGPLWVWLAIGENPGVPSLAGGAIVLAALAGHTLADLRQEWRAEAAQSVSGSGSRKRTSTGT
;
A
#
# COMPACT_ATOMS: atom_id res chain seq x y z
N MET A 1 11.89 4.25 18.75
CA MET A 1 11.49 2.83 18.83
C MET A 1 9.98 2.62 18.81
N GLY A 2 9.16 3.19 19.69
CA GLY A 2 7.70 3.04 19.61
C GLY A 2 7.03 3.57 18.33
N ALA A 3 7.59 4.59 17.70
CA ALA A 3 7.04 5.18 16.49
C ALA A 3 7.23 4.30 15.25
N GLU A 4 8.36 3.62 15.10
CA GLU A 4 8.64 2.72 13.98
C GLU A 4 7.79 1.45 14.07
N ARG A 5 7.72 0.83 15.26
CA ARG A 5 6.84 -0.32 15.50
C ARG A 5 5.39 0.01 15.19
N SER A 6 4.90 1.17 15.64
CA SER A 6 3.57 1.66 15.28
C SER A 6 3.43 1.90 13.77
N GLY A 7 4.48 2.38 13.10
CA GLY A 7 4.52 2.56 11.65
C GLY A 7 4.33 1.24 10.90
N ARG A 8 5.09 0.19 11.26
CA ARG A 8 4.97 -1.16 10.68
C ARG A 8 3.56 -1.74 10.83
N LEU A 9 3.00 -1.66 12.04
CA LEU A 9 1.65 -2.14 12.31
C LEU A 9 0.58 -1.42 11.48
N LEU A 10 0.71 -0.10 11.33
CA LEU A 10 -0.23 0.69 10.53
C LEU A 10 -0.14 0.36 9.04
N VAL A 11 1.07 0.16 8.50
CA VAL A 11 1.24 -0.25 7.10
C VAL A 11 0.74 -1.67 6.87
N ALA A 12 0.98 -2.59 7.81
CA ALA A 12 0.45 -3.95 7.73
C ALA A 12 -1.09 -3.97 7.79
N ALA A 13 -1.69 -3.16 8.67
CA ALA A 13 -3.15 -3.01 8.73
C ALA A 13 -3.71 -2.39 7.44
N ALA A 14 -3.00 -1.44 6.82
CA ALA A 14 -3.36 -0.91 5.51
C ALA A 14 -3.35 -2.00 4.43
N ALA A 15 -2.31 -2.84 4.41
CA ALA A 15 -2.20 -3.95 3.47
C ALA A 15 -3.34 -4.98 3.65
N VAL A 16 -3.74 -5.26 4.90
CA VAL A 16 -4.92 -6.10 5.20
C VAL A 16 -6.20 -5.46 4.65
N CYS A 17 -6.41 -4.15 4.85
CA CYS A 17 -7.56 -3.45 4.26
C CYS A 17 -7.54 -3.55 2.73
N TRP A 18 -6.42 -3.25 2.10
CA TRP A 18 -6.29 -3.24 0.64
C TRP A 18 -6.45 -4.63 0.03
N SER A 19 -6.00 -5.67 0.72
CA SER A 19 -6.11 -7.07 0.25
C SER A 19 -7.56 -7.54 0.02
N THR A 20 -8.55 -6.92 0.67
CA THR A 20 -9.98 -7.22 0.42
C THR A 20 -10.46 -6.72 -0.93
N GLY A 21 -9.65 -5.91 -1.63
CA GLY A 21 -10.01 -5.28 -2.89
C GLY A 21 -10.33 -6.26 -4.01
N GLY A 22 -9.57 -7.34 -4.13
CA GLY A 22 -9.83 -8.39 -5.11
C GLY A 22 -11.15 -9.12 -4.90
N LEU A 23 -11.52 -9.38 -3.64
CA LEU A 23 -12.81 -9.97 -3.30
C LEU A 23 -13.97 -9.03 -3.65
N ILE A 24 -13.90 -7.76 -3.21
CA ILE A 24 -14.98 -6.81 -3.46
C ILE A 24 -15.14 -6.56 -4.96
N ALA A 25 -14.03 -6.43 -5.70
CA ALA A 25 -14.06 -6.25 -7.15
C ALA A 25 -14.76 -7.41 -7.91
N ARG A 26 -14.73 -8.62 -7.36
CA ARG A 26 -15.45 -9.79 -7.93
C ARG A 26 -16.93 -9.84 -7.60
N LEU A 27 -17.35 -9.16 -6.55
CA LEU A 27 -18.73 -9.09 -6.12
C LEU A 27 -19.50 -7.94 -6.77
N VAL A 28 -18.80 -6.96 -7.35
CA VAL A 28 -19.38 -5.78 -8.02
C VAL A 28 -19.59 -6.08 -9.48
N ASP A 29 -20.83 -5.89 -9.98
CA ASP A 29 -21.20 -6.08 -11.38
C ASP A 29 -21.30 -4.73 -12.11
N THR A 30 -20.17 -4.04 -12.23
CA THR A 30 -20.08 -2.78 -12.98
C THR A 30 -18.82 -2.77 -13.86
N ASP A 31 -18.87 -1.96 -14.95
CA ASP A 31 -17.69 -1.76 -15.78
C ASP A 31 -16.55 -1.06 -15.02
N PRO A 32 -15.29 -1.18 -15.49
CA PRO A 32 -14.13 -0.67 -14.78
C PRO A 32 -14.15 0.83 -14.50
N TRP A 33 -14.63 1.62 -15.48
CA TRP A 33 -14.69 3.07 -15.35
C TRP A 33 -15.70 3.49 -14.27
N THR A 34 -16.86 2.83 -14.27
CA THR A 34 -17.90 3.01 -13.25
C THR A 34 -17.43 2.56 -11.87
N THR A 35 -16.68 1.44 -11.80
CA THR A 35 -16.06 0.98 -10.55
C THR A 35 -15.09 2.01 -9.98
N VAL A 36 -14.13 2.52 -10.79
CA VAL A 36 -13.16 3.53 -10.33
C VAL A 36 -13.86 4.83 -9.92
N PHE A 37 -14.86 5.25 -10.71
CA PHE A 37 -15.65 6.46 -10.43
C PHE A 37 -16.30 6.41 -9.05
N TRP A 38 -17.13 5.41 -8.78
CA TRP A 38 -17.87 5.30 -7.53
C TRP A 38 -16.94 5.02 -6.35
N ARG A 39 -15.97 4.10 -6.52
CA ARG A 39 -14.96 3.82 -5.51
C ARG A 39 -14.18 5.07 -5.12
N GLY A 40 -13.75 5.86 -6.12
CA GLY A 40 -13.07 7.13 -5.90
C GLY A 40 -13.96 8.15 -5.19
N LEU A 41 -15.21 8.29 -5.61
CA LEU A 41 -16.16 9.23 -5.02
C LEU A 41 -16.44 8.91 -3.55
N PHE A 42 -16.76 7.65 -3.21
CA PHE A 42 -17.00 7.23 -1.82
C PHE A 42 -15.75 7.35 -0.96
N CYS A 43 -14.58 7.02 -1.50
CA CYS A 43 -13.31 7.21 -0.80
C CYS A 43 -13.04 8.70 -0.52
N ALA A 44 -13.21 9.57 -1.52
CA ALA A 44 -13.03 11.02 -1.36
C ALA A 44 -13.99 11.59 -0.31
N ALA A 45 -15.28 11.26 -0.41
CA ALA A 45 -16.30 11.71 0.54
C ALA A 45 -15.96 11.25 1.98
N PHE A 46 -15.57 9.98 2.15
CA PHE A 46 -15.15 9.44 3.44
C PHE A 46 -13.94 10.18 4.01
N LEU A 47 -12.88 10.36 3.21
CA LEU A 47 -11.65 11.03 3.67
C LEU A 47 -11.84 12.52 3.92
N VAL A 48 -12.70 13.20 3.15
CA VAL A 48 -13.12 14.57 3.43
C VAL A 48 -13.87 14.64 4.75
N ALA A 49 -14.84 13.75 4.99
CA ALA A 49 -15.58 13.69 6.24
C ALA A 49 -14.65 13.42 7.43
N VAL A 50 -13.72 12.46 7.33
CA VAL A 50 -12.73 12.19 8.39
C VAL A 50 -11.84 13.42 8.64
N THR A 51 -11.41 14.11 7.57
CA THR A 51 -10.61 15.33 7.70
C THR A 51 -11.41 16.45 8.39
N ALA A 52 -12.66 16.63 7.99
CA ALA A 52 -13.55 17.63 8.60
C ALA A 52 -13.80 17.34 10.10
N LEU A 53 -14.04 16.09 10.46
CA LEU A 53 -14.24 15.68 11.85
C LEU A 53 -12.99 15.88 12.72
N ARG A 54 -11.80 15.59 12.18
CA ARG A 54 -10.52 15.72 12.90
C ARG A 54 -10.06 17.15 13.03
N GLU A 55 -10.16 17.92 11.94
CA GLU A 55 -9.65 19.29 11.87
C GLU A 55 -10.71 20.35 12.20
N ARG A 56 -11.99 19.97 12.18
CA ARG A 56 -13.13 20.85 12.45
C ARG A 56 -13.04 22.13 11.60
N ARG A 57 -13.01 23.30 12.23
CA ARG A 57 -12.94 24.62 11.55
C ARG A 57 -11.64 24.83 10.77
N ARG A 58 -10.57 24.03 11.02
CA ARG A 58 -9.28 24.10 10.30
C ARG A 58 -9.20 23.15 9.11
N ALA A 59 -10.29 22.47 8.75
CA ALA A 59 -10.29 21.56 7.60
C ALA A 59 -9.89 22.25 6.29
N PRO A 60 -10.37 23.45 5.92
CA PRO A 60 -9.90 24.15 4.73
C PRO A 60 -8.39 24.43 4.74
N ASP A 61 -7.85 24.85 5.90
CA ASP A 61 -6.41 25.10 6.07
C ASP A 61 -5.58 23.81 5.89
N ALA A 62 -6.13 22.65 6.26
CA ALA A 62 -5.48 21.36 6.07
C ALA A 62 -5.36 21.01 4.58
N PHE A 63 -6.36 21.33 3.76
CA PHE A 63 -6.31 21.17 2.30
C PHE A 63 -5.33 22.13 1.64
N LEU A 64 -5.33 23.40 2.03
CA LEU A 64 -4.37 24.38 1.52
C LEU A 64 -2.95 24.10 2.01
N GLY A 65 -2.81 23.66 3.26
CA GLY A 65 -1.53 23.35 3.89
C GLY A 65 -0.83 22.09 3.38
N MET A 66 -1.49 21.26 2.57
CA MET A 66 -0.82 20.10 1.95
C MET A 66 0.20 20.51 0.88
N GLY A 67 0.04 21.70 0.28
CA GLY A 67 0.96 22.30 -0.66
C GLY A 67 1.34 21.42 -1.87
N ARG A 68 2.46 21.74 -2.52
CA ARG A 68 2.97 20.98 -3.67
C ARG A 68 3.26 19.49 -3.36
N PRO A 69 3.82 19.11 -2.19
CA PRO A 69 4.03 17.71 -1.87
C PRO A 69 2.74 16.90 -1.79
N GLY A 70 1.69 17.48 -1.19
CA GLY A 70 0.38 16.82 -1.11
C GLY A 70 -0.26 16.66 -2.49
N LEU A 71 -0.15 17.67 -3.36
CA LEU A 71 -0.63 17.57 -4.74
C LEU A 71 0.13 16.48 -5.52
N ALA A 72 1.45 16.43 -5.43
CA ALA A 72 2.25 15.40 -6.09
C ALA A 72 1.87 13.99 -5.60
N MET A 73 1.70 13.80 -4.27
CA MET A 73 1.22 12.55 -3.71
C MET A 73 -0.19 12.20 -4.23
N ALA A 74 -1.09 13.18 -4.31
CA ALA A 74 -2.45 12.97 -4.81
C ALA A 74 -2.45 12.50 -6.26
N VAL A 75 -1.65 13.11 -7.12
CA VAL A 75 -1.49 12.70 -8.52
C VAL A 75 -0.92 11.30 -8.61
N CYS A 76 0.13 10.97 -7.85
CA CYS A 76 0.72 9.62 -7.85
C CYS A 76 -0.31 8.55 -7.43
N PHE A 77 -1.05 8.75 -6.33
CA PHE A 77 -2.04 7.77 -5.90
C PHE A 77 -3.26 7.70 -6.82
N ALA A 78 -3.71 8.82 -7.40
CA ALA A 78 -4.77 8.81 -8.40
C ALA A 78 -4.35 8.00 -9.65
N THR A 79 -3.14 8.24 -10.14
CA THR A 79 -2.54 7.48 -11.25
C THR A 79 -2.44 6.00 -10.91
N ALA A 80 -1.87 5.65 -9.75
CA ALA A 80 -1.76 4.27 -9.33
C ALA A 80 -3.14 3.59 -9.24
N SER A 81 -4.13 4.24 -8.61
CA SER A 81 -5.47 3.69 -8.43
C SER A 81 -6.21 3.48 -9.75
N THR A 82 -6.11 4.41 -10.67
CA THR A 82 -6.76 4.32 -12.00
C THR A 82 -6.06 3.30 -12.89
N CYS A 83 -4.72 3.38 -13.00
CA CYS A 83 -3.94 2.45 -13.79
C CYS A 83 -4.07 1.01 -13.31
N PHE A 84 -4.23 0.77 -11.99
CA PHE A 84 -4.41 -0.56 -11.44
C PHE A 84 -5.66 -1.25 -11.99
N ILE A 85 -6.80 -0.59 -11.93
CA ILE A 85 -8.06 -1.15 -12.45
C ILE A 85 -7.97 -1.33 -13.96
N MET A 86 -7.41 -0.35 -14.69
CA MET A 86 -7.24 -0.46 -16.14
C MET A 86 -6.28 -1.59 -16.53
N ALA A 87 -5.19 -1.76 -15.81
CA ALA A 87 -4.24 -2.86 -16.03
C ALA A 87 -4.91 -4.22 -15.89
N LEU A 88 -5.75 -4.42 -14.86
CA LEU A 88 -6.49 -5.67 -14.64
C LEU A 88 -7.43 -6.05 -15.79
N HIS A 89 -7.83 -5.09 -16.64
CA HIS A 89 -8.65 -5.33 -17.81
C HIS A 89 -7.86 -5.54 -19.10
N LEU A 90 -6.62 -5.03 -19.16
CA LEU A 90 -5.79 -5.07 -20.38
C LEU A 90 -4.70 -6.14 -20.34
N THR A 91 -4.33 -6.63 -19.14
CA THR A 91 -3.36 -7.71 -18.98
C THR A 91 -3.82 -8.70 -17.92
N SER A 92 -3.10 -9.81 -17.79
CA SER A 92 -3.46 -10.81 -16.78
C SER A 92 -3.24 -10.28 -15.35
N VAL A 93 -4.08 -10.71 -14.41
CA VAL A 93 -3.88 -10.42 -12.98
C VAL A 93 -2.48 -10.83 -12.52
N ALA A 94 -1.97 -11.93 -13.09
CA ALA A 94 -0.62 -12.42 -12.84
C ALA A 94 0.46 -11.38 -13.18
N ASN A 95 0.40 -10.81 -14.39
CA ASN A 95 1.34 -9.80 -14.83
C ASN A 95 1.29 -8.56 -13.93
N VAL A 96 0.08 -8.09 -13.60
CA VAL A 96 -0.10 -6.96 -12.68
C VAL A 96 0.56 -7.21 -11.34
N LEU A 97 0.32 -8.37 -10.73
CA LEU A 97 0.87 -8.71 -9.40
C LEU A 97 2.41 -8.83 -9.41
N ILE A 98 2.99 -9.47 -10.46
CA ILE A 98 4.47 -9.57 -10.57
C ILE A 98 5.08 -8.18 -10.75
N ILE A 99 4.56 -7.39 -11.69
CA ILE A 99 5.11 -6.06 -11.98
C ILE A 99 4.96 -5.17 -10.75
N GLN A 100 3.84 -5.25 -10.04
CA GLN A 100 3.63 -4.50 -8.80
C GLN A 100 4.57 -4.93 -7.68
N SER A 101 5.00 -6.19 -7.64
CA SER A 101 6.01 -6.68 -6.69
C SER A 101 7.41 -6.06 -6.89
N LEU A 102 7.62 -5.30 -7.97
CA LEU A 102 8.82 -4.47 -8.17
C LEU A 102 8.76 -3.16 -7.36
N SER A 103 7.58 -2.77 -6.85
CA SER A 103 7.42 -1.49 -6.14
C SER A 103 8.37 -1.30 -4.95
N PRO A 104 8.71 -2.30 -4.12
CA PRO A 104 9.70 -2.16 -3.05
C PRO A 104 11.10 -1.81 -3.58
N PHE A 105 11.51 -2.40 -4.72
CA PHE A 105 12.80 -2.08 -5.34
C PHE A 105 12.83 -0.64 -5.85
N MET A 106 11.76 -0.19 -6.51
CA MET A 106 11.62 1.19 -6.96
C MET A 106 11.59 2.16 -5.79
N ALA A 107 10.86 1.82 -4.72
CA ALA A 107 10.78 2.61 -3.51
C ALA A 107 12.14 2.73 -2.80
N GLY A 108 12.89 1.62 -2.71
CA GLY A 108 14.24 1.59 -2.16
C GLY A 108 15.21 2.44 -2.98
N LEU A 109 15.19 2.31 -4.30
CA LEU A 109 16.04 3.08 -5.21
C LEU A 109 15.72 4.58 -5.15
N LEU A 110 14.44 4.95 -5.23
CA LEU A 110 14.00 6.34 -5.14
C LEU A 110 14.28 6.94 -3.76
N GLY A 111 14.11 6.18 -2.69
CA GLY A 111 14.44 6.58 -1.33
C GLY A 111 15.94 6.86 -1.17
N TRP A 112 16.78 6.02 -1.77
CA TRP A 112 18.22 6.27 -1.80
C TRP A 112 18.59 7.51 -2.62
N LEU A 113 18.06 7.63 -3.85
CA LEU A 113 18.39 8.75 -4.74
C LEU A 113 17.91 10.11 -4.21
N TRP A 114 16.70 10.18 -3.60
CA TRP A 114 16.11 11.46 -3.19
C TRP A 114 16.28 11.82 -1.73
N MET A 115 16.50 10.83 -0.87
CA MET A 115 16.60 11.06 0.57
C MET A 115 17.92 10.56 1.16
N GLY A 116 18.76 9.85 0.36
CA GLY A 116 19.98 9.23 0.85
C GLY A 116 19.72 8.06 1.83
N GLU A 117 18.48 7.56 1.92
CA GLU A 117 18.15 6.38 2.74
C GLU A 117 18.83 5.14 2.18
N ARG A 118 19.85 4.63 2.89
CA ARG A 118 20.54 3.40 2.48
C ARG A 118 19.69 2.20 2.85
N VAL A 119 19.33 1.41 1.84
CA VAL A 119 18.64 0.14 2.03
C VAL A 119 19.64 -0.91 2.47
N GLY A 120 19.44 -1.51 3.64
CA GLY A 120 20.31 -2.55 4.16
C GLY A 120 20.25 -3.84 3.31
N GLY A 121 21.35 -4.62 3.31
CA GLY A 121 21.41 -5.87 2.55
C GLY A 121 20.30 -6.87 2.91
N ARG A 122 19.84 -6.88 4.15
CA ARG A 122 18.70 -7.71 4.59
C ARG A 122 17.40 -7.31 3.91
N THR A 123 17.14 -6.00 3.78
CA THR A 123 15.93 -5.49 3.12
C THR A 123 15.97 -5.85 1.63
N TRP A 124 17.14 -5.72 0.98
CA TRP A 124 17.33 -6.17 -0.41
C TRP A 124 17.05 -7.66 -0.56
N ALA A 125 17.57 -8.50 0.36
CA ALA A 125 17.33 -9.93 0.35
C ALA A 125 15.85 -10.25 0.56
N ALA A 126 15.17 -9.61 1.50
CA ALA A 126 13.74 -9.80 1.75
C ALA A 126 12.89 -9.40 0.53
N MET A 127 13.21 -8.26 -0.12
CA MET A 127 12.56 -7.85 -1.36
C MET A 127 12.76 -8.89 -2.48
N GLY A 128 13.98 -9.41 -2.64
CA GLY A 128 14.28 -10.45 -3.63
C GLY A 128 13.50 -11.74 -3.38
N VAL A 129 13.43 -12.20 -2.13
CA VAL A 129 12.64 -13.38 -1.75
C VAL A 129 11.15 -13.14 -1.94
N ALA A 130 10.65 -11.94 -1.58
CA ALA A 130 9.25 -11.59 -1.81
C ALA A 130 8.89 -11.56 -3.31
N LEU A 131 9.79 -11.03 -4.16
CA LEU A 131 9.61 -11.04 -5.61
C LEU A 131 9.57 -12.47 -6.18
N LEU A 132 10.48 -13.34 -5.73
CA LEU A 132 10.47 -14.76 -6.12
C LEU A 132 9.19 -15.46 -5.67
N GLY A 133 8.73 -15.22 -4.44
CA GLY A 133 7.46 -15.73 -3.94
C GLY A 133 6.28 -15.25 -4.78
N SER A 134 6.23 -13.97 -5.13
CA SER A 134 5.20 -13.42 -6.01
C SER A 134 5.24 -14.04 -7.41
N ALA A 135 6.43 -14.28 -7.99
CA ALA A 135 6.57 -14.95 -9.26
C ALA A 135 6.07 -16.41 -9.22
N ILE A 136 6.37 -17.14 -8.14
CA ILE A 136 5.84 -18.50 -7.92
C ILE A 136 4.31 -18.47 -7.77
N MET A 137 3.75 -17.52 -7.01
CA MET A 137 2.31 -17.36 -6.81
C MET A 137 1.53 -17.33 -8.12
N VAL A 138 2.07 -16.64 -9.11
CA VAL A 138 1.38 -16.42 -10.39
C VAL A 138 1.85 -17.37 -11.49
N SER A 139 2.81 -18.28 -11.22
CA SER A 139 3.42 -19.15 -12.22
C SER A 139 2.40 -20.01 -12.99
N ARG A 140 1.29 -20.41 -12.34
CA ARG A 140 0.23 -21.18 -13.01
C ARG A 140 -0.44 -20.44 -14.17
N TYR A 141 -0.47 -19.11 -14.12
CA TYR A 141 -1.13 -18.30 -15.15
C TYR A 141 -0.29 -18.17 -16.41
N PHE A 142 1.04 -18.44 -16.35
CA PHE A 142 1.91 -18.42 -17.53
C PHE A 142 1.62 -19.56 -18.51
N TYR A 143 0.97 -20.62 -18.05
CA TYR A 143 0.64 -21.78 -18.88
C TYR A 143 -0.79 -21.76 -19.43
N THR A 144 -1.54 -20.67 -19.22
CA THR A 144 -2.89 -20.49 -19.72
C THR A 144 -2.90 -19.43 -20.82
N GLU A 145 -3.83 -19.53 -21.77
CA GLU A 145 -4.01 -18.49 -22.83
C GLU A 145 -4.29 -17.09 -22.24
N ALA A 146 -4.78 -17.02 -21.02
CA ALA A 146 -4.93 -15.77 -20.26
C ALA A 146 -3.60 -15.08 -19.91
N ALA A 147 -2.44 -15.75 -20.12
CA ALA A 147 -1.12 -15.15 -19.91
C ALA A 147 -0.72 -14.16 -21.03
N ALA A 148 -1.40 -14.16 -22.16
CA ALA A 148 -1.17 -13.22 -23.24
C ALA A 148 -1.67 -11.82 -22.86
N GLY A 149 -0.94 -11.13 -21.98
CA GLY A 149 -1.19 -9.74 -21.62
C GLY A 149 -0.86 -8.79 -22.77
N SER A 150 -1.52 -7.65 -22.81
CA SER A 150 -1.13 -6.58 -23.72
C SER A 150 0.04 -5.78 -23.14
N ILE A 151 0.97 -5.36 -23.99
CA ILE A 151 2.07 -4.45 -23.62
C ILE A 151 1.52 -3.19 -22.92
N GLY A 152 0.36 -2.69 -23.37
CA GLY A 152 -0.31 -1.55 -22.76
C GLY A 152 -0.72 -1.81 -21.29
N GLY A 153 -1.27 -3.00 -21.02
CA GLY A 153 -1.63 -3.41 -19.65
C GLY A 153 -0.41 -3.57 -18.76
N ASP A 154 0.68 -4.13 -19.25
CA ASP A 154 1.93 -4.28 -18.50
C ASP A 154 2.60 -2.93 -18.21
N LEU A 155 2.55 -1.98 -19.16
CA LEU A 155 3.01 -0.60 -18.94
C LEU A 155 2.17 0.13 -17.88
N LEU A 156 0.85 -0.09 -17.88
CA LEU A 156 0.00 0.44 -16.81
C LEU A 156 0.36 -0.16 -15.46
N ALA A 157 0.59 -1.48 -15.37
CA ALA A 157 1.02 -2.14 -14.14
C ALA A 157 2.39 -1.60 -13.64
N PHE A 158 3.33 -1.35 -14.55
CA PHE A 158 4.60 -0.71 -14.21
C PHE A 158 4.39 0.73 -13.69
N THR A 159 3.48 1.48 -14.32
CA THR A 159 3.10 2.83 -13.87
C THR A 159 2.50 2.80 -12.47
N VAL A 160 1.70 1.79 -12.13
CA VAL A 160 1.20 1.58 -10.75
C VAL A 160 2.35 1.43 -9.77
N ALA A 161 3.30 0.52 -10.04
CA ALA A 161 4.43 0.26 -9.16
C ALA A 161 5.29 1.52 -8.95
N LEU A 162 5.59 2.24 -10.03
CA LEU A 162 6.38 3.48 -9.99
C LEU A 162 5.64 4.59 -9.24
N ALA A 163 4.36 4.83 -9.55
CA ALA A 163 3.55 5.88 -8.92
C ALA A 163 3.37 5.61 -7.42
N PHE A 164 3.16 4.35 -7.02
CA PHE A 164 3.10 3.95 -5.61
C PHE A 164 4.43 4.17 -4.89
N ALA A 165 5.54 3.79 -5.50
CA ALA A 165 6.88 4.02 -4.96
C ALA A 165 7.17 5.53 -4.79
N MET A 166 6.85 6.34 -5.80
CA MET A 166 6.99 7.81 -5.73
C MET A 166 6.12 8.42 -4.63
N ALA A 167 4.85 8.01 -4.52
CA ALA A 167 3.95 8.47 -3.47
C ALA A 167 4.52 8.16 -2.08
N THR A 168 5.07 6.96 -1.89
CA THR A 168 5.67 6.53 -0.61
C THR A 168 6.90 7.38 -0.26
N VAL A 169 7.77 7.68 -1.22
CA VAL A 169 8.93 8.59 -1.02
C VAL A 169 8.47 10.01 -0.67
N ILE A 170 7.49 10.57 -1.41
CA ILE A 170 6.95 11.90 -1.14
C ILE A 170 6.36 11.96 0.27
N LEU A 171 5.62 10.94 0.66
CA LEU A 171 5.00 10.80 1.97
C LEU A 171 6.06 10.78 3.10
N ARG A 172 7.12 10.00 2.93
CA ARG A 172 8.23 9.87 3.89
C ARG A 172 9.05 11.15 3.99
N ARG A 173 9.40 11.75 2.85
CA ARG A 173 10.18 13.00 2.79
C ARG A 173 9.45 14.17 3.46
N ASN A 174 8.13 14.23 3.30
CA ASN A 174 7.29 15.31 3.82
C ASN A 174 6.46 14.87 5.04
N ARG A 175 7.08 14.11 5.95
CA ARG A 175 6.42 13.53 7.14
C ARG A 175 5.77 14.55 8.08
N HIS A 176 6.15 15.81 7.98
CA HIS A 176 5.57 16.93 8.74
C HIS A 176 4.29 17.49 8.11
N VAL A 177 4.04 17.22 6.83
CA VAL A 177 2.83 17.66 6.12
C VAL A 177 1.66 16.71 6.42
N ARG A 178 0.47 17.26 6.59
CA ARG A 178 -0.76 16.48 6.74
C ARG A 178 -1.18 15.91 5.39
N MET A 179 -1.02 14.59 5.19
CA MET A 179 -1.26 13.95 3.88
C MET A 179 -2.67 13.37 3.73
N LEU A 180 -3.53 13.44 4.76
CA LEU A 180 -4.89 12.93 4.65
C LEU A 180 -5.74 13.71 3.63
N PRO A 181 -5.68 15.06 3.56
CA PRO A 181 -6.33 15.81 2.49
C PRO A 181 -5.82 15.44 1.10
N ALA A 182 -4.51 15.15 0.96
CA ALA A 182 -3.94 14.70 -0.31
C ALA A 182 -4.48 13.32 -0.74
N ALA A 183 -4.73 12.41 0.20
CA ALA A 183 -5.37 11.13 -0.08
C ALA A 183 -6.83 11.32 -0.55
N ALA A 184 -7.57 12.25 0.07
CA ALA A 184 -8.92 12.61 -0.38
C ALA A 184 -8.90 13.19 -1.80
N LEU A 185 -7.95 14.08 -2.09
CA LEU A 185 -7.77 14.65 -3.43
C LEU A 185 -7.39 13.56 -4.46
N ALA A 186 -6.53 12.60 -4.09
CA ALA A 186 -6.17 11.48 -4.97
C ALA A 186 -7.41 10.69 -5.41
N ALA A 187 -8.29 10.35 -4.46
CA ALA A 187 -9.52 9.63 -4.72
C ALA A 187 -10.50 10.46 -5.58
N ALA A 188 -10.62 11.77 -5.30
CA ALA A 188 -11.43 12.68 -6.10
C ALA A 188 -10.91 12.81 -7.54
N LEU A 189 -9.59 12.92 -7.73
CA LEU A 189 -8.97 12.96 -9.06
C LEU A 189 -9.21 11.68 -9.84
N ALA A 190 -9.06 10.50 -9.21
CA ALA A 190 -9.36 9.22 -9.85
C ALA A 190 -10.82 9.15 -10.31
N SER A 191 -11.77 9.56 -9.47
CA SER A 191 -13.19 9.65 -9.82
C SER A 191 -13.44 10.64 -10.95
N LEU A 192 -12.84 11.83 -10.90
CA LEU A 192 -13.01 12.87 -11.91
C LEU A 192 -12.49 12.45 -13.28
N VAL A 193 -11.30 11.85 -13.35
CA VAL A 193 -10.68 11.39 -14.61
C VAL A 193 -11.53 10.32 -15.27
N THR A 194 -12.17 9.45 -14.48
CA THR A 194 -13.00 8.35 -15.02
C THR A 194 -14.45 8.76 -15.28
N ALA A 195 -14.88 9.92 -14.80
CA ALA A 195 -16.29 10.38 -14.91
C ALA A 195 -16.83 10.44 -16.34
N ALA A 196 -15.99 10.81 -17.31
CA ALA A 196 -16.40 10.92 -18.71
C ALA A 196 -16.70 9.55 -19.37
N ALA A 197 -16.06 8.47 -18.91
CA ALA A 197 -16.24 7.12 -19.42
C ALA A 197 -17.15 6.25 -18.51
N ALA A 198 -17.36 6.67 -17.28
CA ALA A 198 -18.22 5.99 -16.32
C ALA A 198 -19.69 6.10 -16.72
N ARG A 199 -20.45 5.08 -16.36
CA ARG A 199 -21.92 5.03 -16.49
C ARG A 199 -22.59 4.92 -15.11
N PRO A 200 -22.62 6.02 -14.33
CA PRO A 200 -23.01 5.96 -12.90
C PRO A 200 -24.40 5.38 -12.66
N GLY A 201 -25.32 5.54 -13.62
CA GLY A 201 -26.70 5.03 -13.53
C GLY A 201 -26.86 3.52 -13.76
N THR A 202 -25.79 2.80 -14.13
CA THR A 202 -25.86 1.33 -14.34
C THR A 202 -25.67 0.54 -13.05
N ALA A 203 -25.12 1.16 -11.99
CA ALA A 203 -24.87 0.51 -10.71
C ALA A 203 -26.20 0.30 -9.95
N GLY A 204 -26.52 -0.93 -9.61
CA GLY A 204 -27.66 -1.27 -8.75
C GLY A 204 -27.43 -0.86 -7.28
N ALA A 205 -28.49 -0.91 -6.47
CA ALA A 205 -28.38 -0.55 -5.05
C ALA A 205 -27.38 -1.46 -4.29
N GLY A 206 -27.30 -2.74 -4.63
CA GLY A 206 -26.32 -3.69 -4.07
C GLY A 206 -24.90 -3.33 -4.45
N ASP A 207 -24.67 -2.98 -5.74
CA ASP A 207 -23.37 -2.56 -6.22
C ASP A 207 -22.92 -1.26 -5.56
N LEU A 208 -23.83 -0.29 -5.40
CA LEU A 208 -23.51 0.97 -4.71
C LEU A 208 -23.06 0.75 -3.27
N LEU A 209 -23.68 -0.19 -2.54
CA LEU A 209 -23.23 -0.56 -1.19
C LEU A 209 -21.84 -1.19 -1.20
N LEU A 210 -21.59 -2.13 -2.12
CA LEU A 210 -20.27 -2.75 -2.28
C LEU A 210 -19.21 -1.71 -2.70
N LEU A 211 -19.55 -0.81 -3.61
CA LEU A 211 -18.67 0.28 -4.06
C LEU A 211 -18.40 1.28 -2.94
N ALA A 212 -19.38 1.53 -2.05
CA ALA A 212 -19.17 2.36 -0.86
C ALA A 212 -18.22 1.69 0.14
N LEU A 213 -18.34 0.39 0.38
CA LEU A 213 -17.41 -0.40 1.18
C LEU A 213 -16.02 -0.43 0.52
N PHE A 214 -15.97 -0.59 -0.80
CA PHE A 214 -14.75 -0.59 -1.57
C PHE A 214 -14.02 0.76 -1.52
N GLY A 215 -14.76 1.86 -1.64
CA GLY A 215 -14.19 3.20 -1.56
C GLY A 215 -13.79 3.60 -0.13
N SER A 216 -14.73 3.51 0.82
CA SER A 216 -14.52 4.01 2.19
C SER A 216 -13.73 3.04 3.06
N GLY A 217 -14.13 1.76 3.07
CA GLY A 217 -13.53 0.73 3.93
C GLY A 217 -12.19 0.25 3.41
N GLN A 218 -12.15 -0.26 2.19
CA GLN A 218 -10.93 -0.84 1.62
C GLN A 218 -9.91 0.26 1.29
N LEU A 219 -10.27 1.21 0.40
CA LEU A 219 -9.33 2.22 -0.09
C LEU A 219 -9.12 3.33 0.95
N GLY A 220 -10.20 3.92 1.47
CA GLY A 220 -10.13 5.10 2.34
C GLY A 220 -9.48 4.80 3.69
N LEU A 221 -9.94 3.75 4.40
CA LEU A 221 -9.31 3.34 5.65
C LEU A 221 -7.86 2.88 5.43
N GLY A 222 -7.60 2.11 4.37
CA GLY A 222 -6.25 1.72 3.98
C GLY A 222 -5.33 2.92 3.77
N MET A 223 -5.79 3.98 3.08
CA MET A 223 -5.02 5.20 2.89
C MET A 223 -4.76 5.96 4.20
N ILE A 224 -5.71 6.00 5.13
CA ILE A 224 -5.50 6.59 6.46
C ILE A 224 -4.36 5.86 7.19
N LEU A 225 -4.42 4.54 7.21
CA LEU A 225 -3.44 3.70 7.90
C LEU A 225 -2.07 3.79 7.23
N PHE A 226 -2.02 3.66 5.91
CA PHE A 226 -0.78 3.74 5.14
C PHE A 226 -0.10 5.11 5.26
N THR A 227 -0.84 6.20 5.06
CA THR A 227 -0.27 7.55 5.18
C THR A 227 0.22 7.87 6.59
N ALA A 228 -0.41 7.31 7.62
CA ALA A 228 0.06 7.43 9.00
C ALA A 228 1.30 6.57 9.28
N GLY A 229 1.36 5.36 8.73
CA GLY A 229 2.43 4.39 8.97
C GLY A 229 3.70 4.67 8.16
N ALA A 230 3.58 4.84 6.86
CA ALA A 230 4.71 4.99 5.93
C ALA A 230 5.59 6.24 6.20
N ARG A 231 5.07 7.23 6.90
CA ARG A 231 5.88 8.38 7.36
C ARG A 231 6.85 8.04 8.49
N ARG A 232 6.68 6.91 9.15
CA ARG A 232 7.39 6.53 10.39
C ARG A 232 8.47 5.50 10.16
N ILE A 233 8.45 4.82 9.01
CA ILE A 233 9.39 3.75 8.64
C ILE A 233 10.11 4.06 7.33
N PRO A 234 11.23 3.39 7.03
CA PRO A 234 11.92 3.52 5.75
C PRO A 234 11.03 3.20 4.55
N VAL A 235 11.29 3.88 3.42
CA VAL A 235 10.44 3.78 2.21
C VAL A 235 10.38 2.35 1.68
N ALA A 236 11.54 1.68 1.59
CA ALA A 236 11.64 0.31 1.10
C ALA A 236 10.88 -0.67 2.01
N GLU A 237 10.93 -0.46 3.32
CA GLU A 237 10.22 -1.30 4.30
C GLU A 237 8.69 -1.11 4.19
N ALA A 238 8.22 0.14 4.06
CA ALA A 238 6.80 0.41 3.86
C ALA A 238 6.26 -0.26 2.60
N ALA A 239 7.00 -0.19 1.49
CA ALA A 239 6.62 -0.83 0.24
C ALA A 239 6.68 -2.36 0.33
N LEU A 240 7.69 -2.92 1.04
CA LEU A 240 7.81 -4.37 1.25
C LEU A 240 6.64 -4.91 2.08
N ILE A 241 6.24 -4.24 3.16
CA ILE A 241 5.09 -4.65 3.98
C ILE A 241 3.80 -4.58 3.15
N ALA A 242 3.66 -3.60 2.24
CA ALA A 242 2.49 -3.49 1.38
C ALA A 242 2.31 -4.71 0.44
N VAL A 243 3.38 -5.45 0.11
CA VAL A 243 3.28 -6.71 -0.67
C VAL A 243 2.41 -7.77 0.03
N LEU A 244 2.18 -7.66 1.34
CA LEU A 244 1.24 -8.53 2.07
C LEU A 244 -0.17 -8.53 1.44
N GLU A 245 -0.56 -7.43 0.81
CA GLU A 245 -1.83 -7.33 0.07
C GLU A 245 -1.97 -8.41 -1.00
N SER A 246 -0.91 -8.67 -1.77
CA SER A 246 -0.93 -9.64 -2.87
C SER A 246 -1.08 -11.09 -2.41
N VAL A 247 -0.65 -11.40 -1.18
CA VAL A 247 -0.80 -12.73 -0.59
C VAL A 247 -2.18 -12.93 0.02
N LEU A 248 -2.66 -11.92 0.74
CA LEU A 248 -3.96 -12.00 1.40
C LEU A 248 -5.14 -11.91 0.42
N GLY A 249 -4.97 -11.22 -0.72
CA GLY A 249 -6.04 -11.07 -1.72
C GLY A 249 -6.62 -12.41 -2.18
N PRO A 250 -5.83 -13.34 -2.75
CA PRO A 250 -6.30 -14.67 -3.11
C PRO A 250 -6.87 -15.48 -1.94
N LEU A 251 -6.36 -15.27 -0.73
CA LEU A 251 -6.86 -15.95 0.46
C LEU A 251 -8.31 -15.55 0.78
N TRP A 252 -8.62 -14.25 0.72
CA TRP A 252 -9.99 -13.77 0.92
C TRP A 252 -10.95 -14.29 -0.13
N VAL A 253 -10.54 -14.32 -1.40
CA VAL A 253 -11.34 -14.86 -2.50
C VAL A 253 -11.62 -16.36 -2.27
N TRP A 254 -10.62 -17.13 -1.85
CA TRP A 254 -10.78 -18.55 -1.53
C TRP A 254 -11.75 -18.76 -0.37
N LEU A 255 -11.58 -18.04 0.72
CA LEU A 255 -12.41 -18.19 1.92
C LEU A 255 -13.88 -17.75 1.70
N ALA A 256 -14.12 -16.71 0.88
CA ALA A 256 -15.45 -16.15 0.71
C ALA A 256 -16.23 -16.75 -0.47
N ILE A 257 -15.55 -17.11 -1.56
CA ILE A 257 -16.17 -17.57 -2.81
C ILE A 257 -15.84 -19.05 -3.10
N GLY A 258 -14.87 -19.63 -2.37
CA GLY A 258 -14.44 -21.02 -2.57
C GLY A 258 -13.50 -21.22 -3.77
N GLU A 259 -13.04 -20.15 -4.41
CA GLU A 259 -12.12 -20.23 -5.54
C GLU A 259 -10.72 -20.61 -5.07
N ASN A 260 -10.33 -21.87 -5.32
CA ASN A 260 -9.04 -22.39 -4.87
C ASN A 260 -7.87 -21.68 -5.58
N PRO A 261 -6.96 -21.02 -4.84
CA PRO A 261 -5.81 -20.31 -5.42
C PRO A 261 -4.77 -21.25 -6.05
N GLY A 262 -4.86 -22.56 -5.75
CA GLY A 262 -3.91 -23.57 -6.21
C GLY A 262 -2.60 -23.60 -5.45
N VAL A 263 -1.86 -24.72 -5.60
CA VAL A 263 -0.60 -24.97 -4.89
C VAL A 263 0.46 -23.88 -5.13
N PRO A 264 0.72 -23.40 -6.38
CA PRO A 264 1.71 -22.36 -6.60
C PRO A 264 1.39 -21.05 -5.84
N SER A 265 0.11 -20.67 -5.78
CA SER A 265 -0.31 -19.46 -5.09
C SER A 265 -0.10 -19.56 -3.58
N LEU A 266 -0.40 -20.73 -3.00
CA LEU A 266 -0.16 -20.99 -1.57
C LEU A 266 1.35 -21.07 -1.24
N ALA A 267 2.14 -21.76 -2.06
CA ALA A 267 3.57 -21.89 -1.87
C ALA A 267 4.29 -20.52 -2.00
N GLY A 268 3.98 -19.78 -3.07
CA GLY A 268 4.54 -18.44 -3.27
C GLY A 268 4.13 -17.46 -2.18
N GLY A 269 2.84 -17.48 -1.76
CA GLY A 269 2.34 -16.69 -0.64
C GLY A 269 3.06 -17.01 0.67
N ALA A 270 3.30 -18.29 0.97
CA ALA A 270 4.06 -18.69 2.16
C ALA A 270 5.51 -18.15 2.13
N ILE A 271 6.16 -18.14 0.95
CA ILE A 271 7.51 -17.57 0.77
C ILE A 271 7.49 -16.07 1.04
N VAL A 272 6.51 -15.33 0.50
CA VAL A 272 6.36 -13.88 0.76
C VAL A 272 6.16 -13.62 2.25
N LEU A 273 5.26 -14.36 2.90
CA LEU A 273 5.03 -14.22 4.35
C LEU A 273 6.29 -14.54 5.16
N ALA A 274 7.05 -15.58 4.79
CA ALA A 274 8.30 -15.92 5.44
C ALA A 274 9.36 -14.81 5.29
N ALA A 275 9.46 -14.19 4.11
CA ALA A 275 10.37 -13.06 3.86
C ALA A 275 10.00 -11.86 4.73
N LEU A 276 8.72 -11.49 4.79
CA LEU A 276 8.21 -10.38 5.61
C LEU A 276 8.40 -10.64 7.11
N ALA A 277 8.01 -11.83 7.58
CA ALA A 277 8.17 -12.20 8.98
C ALA A 277 9.64 -12.25 9.38
N GLY A 278 10.50 -12.85 8.56
CA GLY A 278 11.94 -12.93 8.80
C GLY A 278 12.59 -11.54 8.87
N HIS A 279 12.24 -10.64 7.96
CA HIS A 279 12.71 -9.24 7.97
C HIS A 279 12.26 -8.52 9.25
N THR A 280 10.96 -8.54 9.55
CA THR A 280 10.39 -7.86 10.72
C THR A 280 10.94 -8.40 12.04
N LEU A 281 11.08 -9.74 12.18
CA LEU A 281 11.64 -10.36 13.39
C LEU A 281 13.12 -10.01 13.57
N ALA A 282 13.89 -9.94 12.47
CA ALA A 282 15.30 -9.54 12.54
C ALA A 282 15.46 -8.09 13.03
N ASP A 283 14.60 -7.18 12.56
CA ASP A 283 14.63 -5.78 12.99
C ASP A 283 14.20 -5.64 14.46
N LEU A 284 13.14 -6.33 14.89
CA LEU A 284 12.72 -6.33 16.30
C LEU A 284 13.83 -6.87 17.23
N ARG A 285 14.55 -7.93 16.81
CA ARG A 285 15.68 -8.46 17.57
C ARG A 285 16.83 -7.45 17.67
N GLN A 286 17.08 -6.67 16.64
CA GLN A 286 18.11 -5.62 16.69
C GLN A 286 17.70 -4.48 17.62
N GLU A 287 16.42 -4.06 17.56
CA GLU A 287 15.88 -3.04 18.46
C GLU A 287 16.04 -3.48 19.94
N TRP A 288 15.64 -4.71 20.27
CA TRP A 288 15.76 -5.25 21.63
C TRP A 288 17.20 -5.35 22.12
N ARG A 289 18.13 -5.77 21.23
CA ARG A 289 19.56 -5.81 21.59
C ARG A 289 20.14 -4.43 21.86
N ALA A 290 19.73 -3.42 21.09
CA ALA A 290 20.14 -2.03 21.30
C ALA A 290 19.59 -1.47 22.63
N GLU A 291 18.33 -1.76 22.96
CA GLU A 291 17.72 -1.39 24.26
C GLU A 291 18.44 -2.04 25.44
N ALA A 292 18.71 -3.33 25.36
CA ALA A 292 19.42 -4.06 26.40
C ALA A 292 20.83 -3.51 26.61
N ALA A 293 21.55 -3.18 25.55
CA ALA A 293 22.89 -2.58 25.63
C ALA A 293 22.87 -1.18 26.30
N GLN A 294 21.87 -0.36 25.98
CA GLN A 294 21.70 0.97 26.60
C GLN A 294 21.33 0.88 28.09
N SER A 295 20.49 -0.06 28.47
CA SER A 295 20.11 -0.26 29.89
C SER A 295 21.31 -0.68 30.75
N VAL A 296 22.22 -1.51 30.23
CA VAL A 296 23.45 -1.92 30.91
C VAL A 296 24.43 -0.76 31.05
N SER A 297 24.60 0.06 29.99
CA SER A 297 25.53 1.22 30.05
C SER A 297 25.01 2.32 30.98
N GLY A 298 23.68 2.56 31.05
CA GLY A 298 23.07 3.55 31.92
C GLY A 298 23.16 3.17 33.43
N SER A 299 23.14 1.86 33.76
CA SER A 299 23.30 1.40 35.15
C SER A 299 24.73 1.52 35.65
N GLY A 300 25.74 1.41 34.74
CA GLY A 300 27.15 1.56 35.09
C GLY A 300 27.57 3.02 35.39
N SER A 301 26.93 4.00 34.78
CA SER A 301 27.18 5.42 34.99
C SER A 301 26.65 5.91 36.35
N ARG A 302 25.51 5.40 36.81
CA ARG A 302 24.93 5.78 38.10
C ARG A 302 25.71 5.25 39.30
N LYS A 303 26.45 4.15 39.15
CA LYS A 303 27.30 3.61 40.26
C LYS A 303 28.62 4.37 40.47
N ARG A 304 29.09 5.13 39.48
CA ARG A 304 30.36 5.90 39.61
C ARG A 304 30.20 7.28 40.27
N THR A 305 28.99 7.82 40.38
CA THR A 305 28.74 9.13 41.01
C THR A 305 28.38 9.06 42.49
N SER A 306 28.23 7.85 43.09
CA SER A 306 27.87 7.67 44.50
C SER A 306 29.04 7.31 45.42
N THR A 307 30.29 7.32 44.97
CA THR A 307 31.50 7.00 45.76
C THR A 307 32.47 8.16 45.90
N GLY A 308 31.99 9.40 45.80
CA GLY A 308 32.81 10.61 45.94
C GLY A 308 32.20 11.59 46.92
N THR A 309 32.16 11.25 48.20
CA THR A 309 32.09 12.18 49.35
C THR A 309 32.89 11.62 50.52
#